data_6797a5062e4ad5c1c7a1401a0016064e
#
_entry.id   6797a5062e4ad5c1c7a1401a0016064e
#
_cell.length_a   1.000
_cell.length_b   1.000
_cell.length_c   1.000
_cell.angle_alpha   90.00
_cell.angle_beta   90.00
_cell.angle_gamma   90.00
#
_symmetry.space_group_name_H-M   'P 1'
#
loop_
_entity.id
_entity.type
_entity.pdbx_description
1 polymer ?
#
loop_
_entity_poly.entity_id
_entity_poly.type
_entity_poly.pdbx_seq_one_letter_code
_entity_poly.pdbx_strand_id
1 'polypeptide(L)'
;MDCGNISSGGIQNSTLVFILGIGASSVFNFLKKLESLTLWGLLKGLKLTGSYLVSKKVTVQYPEEKTPQSPRFRGLHALRRYPNGEERCIGCKLCEAVCPALAISIETEPRSDGTRRTTKYDIDLTKCIFCGFCEESCPVDSIVETRHFEYHGEKRGDLLMTKADLLAVGDKMEDQIALDKKSEASFR
;
A
#
# COMPACT_ATOMS: atom_id res chain seq x y z
N MET A 1 16.37 7.98 -11.12
CA MET A 1 15.63 9.03 -10.38
C MET A 1 16.58 9.57 -9.33
N ASP A 2 17.17 10.70 -9.65
CA ASP A 2 18.28 11.29 -8.90
C ASP A 2 17.80 11.89 -7.59
N CYS A 3 18.35 11.39 -6.48
CA CYS A 3 18.26 12.08 -5.19
C CYS A 3 19.29 13.23 -5.20
N GLY A 4 18.81 14.42 -5.45
CA GLY A 4 19.62 15.65 -5.42
C GLY A 4 20.23 15.89 -4.04
N ASN A 5 21.54 16.02 -4.07
CA ASN A 5 22.45 16.35 -3.00
C ASN A 5 22.17 17.77 -2.46
N ILE A 6 21.65 17.89 -1.25
CA ILE A 6 21.51 19.18 -0.58
C ILE A 6 22.84 19.50 0.12
N SER A 7 23.69 20.25 -0.55
CA SER A 7 24.90 20.80 0.06
C SER A 7 24.54 21.91 1.04
N SER A 8 24.86 21.69 2.32
CA SER A 8 24.84 22.68 3.39
C SER A 8 25.95 23.73 3.17
N GLY A 9 25.60 24.87 2.59
CA GLY A 9 26.47 26.05 2.54
C GLY A 9 26.50 26.72 3.92
N GLY A 10 27.47 26.39 4.72
CA GLY A 10 27.77 27.12 5.94
C GLY A 10 28.37 28.49 5.63
N ILE A 11 27.63 29.54 5.92
CA ILE A 11 28.19 30.90 5.94
C ILE A 11 28.83 31.10 7.31
N GLN A 12 30.15 30.94 7.35
CA GLN A 12 30.99 31.41 8.47
C GLN A 12 31.07 32.94 8.42
N ASN A 13 30.32 33.62 9.27
CA ASN A 13 30.57 34.98 9.68
C ASN A 13 30.88 35.05 11.19
N SER A 14 32.05 34.51 11.54
CA SER A 14 32.61 34.59 12.88
C SER A 14 33.80 35.52 12.86
N THR A 15 33.58 36.82 12.78
CA THR A 15 34.60 37.82 13.19
C THR A 15 33.98 39.23 13.03
N LEU A 16 33.17 39.65 14.01
CA LEU A 16 32.92 41.08 14.32
C LEU A 16 31.88 41.31 15.45
N VAL A 17 31.77 40.41 16.41
CA VAL A 17 30.85 40.62 17.56
C VAL A 17 31.58 40.37 18.89
N PHE A 18 32.76 40.91 19.04
CA PHE A 18 33.49 40.78 20.32
C PHE A 18 33.82 42.10 21.00
N ILE A 19 33.19 43.19 20.59
CA ILE A 19 33.32 44.48 21.27
C ILE A 19 31.92 45.07 21.41
N LEU A 20 31.15 44.60 22.38
CA LEU A 20 30.04 45.24 23.09
C LEU A 20 29.23 44.18 23.84
N GLY A 21 29.86 43.60 24.79
CA GLY A 21 29.31 42.45 25.54
C GLY A 21 28.36 42.80 26.68
N ILE A 22 27.42 43.72 26.56
CA ILE A 22 26.34 43.92 27.56
C ILE A 22 25.06 44.52 26.90
N GLY A 23 24.64 44.03 25.80
CA GLY A 23 23.43 44.59 25.18
C GLY A 23 22.68 43.64 24.22
N ALA A 24 23.41 42.77 23.56
CA ALA A 24 22.84 41.98 22.45
C ALA A 24 21.80 40.96 22.91
N SER A 25 21.99 40.30 24.03
CA SER A 25 21.03 39.34 24.59
C SER A 25 19.77 39.98 25.12
N SER A 26 19.90 41.18 25.72
CA SER A 26 18.74 41.93 26.25
C SER A 26 17.89 42.53 25.11
N VAL A 27 18.55 43.08 24.09
CA VAL A 27 17.86 43.60 22.90
C VAL A 27 17.19 42.50 22.11
N PHE A 28 17.84 41.34 21.97
CA PHE A 28 17.27 40.16 21.29
C PHE A 28 16.05 39.60 22.04
N ASN A 29 16.11 39.52 23.36
CA ASN A 29 14.97 39.09 24.18
C ASN A 29 13.83 40.12 24.18
N PHE A 30 14.16 41.43 24.14
CA PHE A 30 13.17 42.47 24.00
C PHE A 30 12.47 42.45 22.64
N LEU A 31 13.22 42.22 21.54
CA LEU A 31 12.64 42.05 20.21
C LEU A 31 11.76 40.84 20.09
N LYS A 32 12.15 39.67 20.68
CA LYS A 32 11.30 38.49 20.76
C LYS A 32 10.02 38.75 21.55
N LYS A 33 10.11 39.49 22.65
CA LYS A 33 8.96 39.86 23.46
C LYS A 33 8.03 40.85 22.72
N LEU A 34 8.59 41.73 21.89
CA LEU A 34 7.85 42.65 21.04
C LEU A 34 7.14 41.86 19.89
N GLU A 35 7.80 40.88 19.29
CA GLU A 35 7.19 39.96 18.29
C GLU A 35 6.00 39.17 18.86
N SER A 36 6.09 38.76 20.13
CA SER A 36 4.95 38.08 20.78
C SER A 36 3.79 39.02 21.10
N LEU A 37 4.06 40.27 21.43
CA LEU A 37 3.05 41.31 21.70
C LEU A 37 2.35 41.79 20.43
N THR A 38 3.06 41.86 19.30
CA THR A 38 2.48 42.32 18.02
C THR A 38 1.71 41.23 17.26
N LEU A 39 1.58 40.02 17.79
CA LEU A 39 0.92 38.90 17.11
C LEU A 39 1.44 38.64 15.69
N TRP A 40 2.69 39.06 15.41
CA TRP A 40 3.30 38.92 14.10
C TRP A 40 3.39 37.48 13.62
N GLY A 41 3.60 36.53 14.56
CA GLY A 41 3.55 35.12 14.30
C GLY A 41 2.17 34.66 13.80
N LEU A 42 1.10 35.21 14.36
CA LEU A 42 -0.26 34.93 13.94
C LEU A 42 -0.55 35.44 12.52
N LEU A 43 -0.10 36.64 12.19
CA LEU A 43 -0.22 37.21 10.83
C LEU A 43 0.56 36.40 9.80
N LYS A 44 1.77 35.93 10.14
CA LYS A 44 2.54 34.98 9.29
C LYS A 44 1.78 33.67 9.09
N GLY A 45 1.23 33.09 10.14
CA GLY A 45 0.40 31.90 10.05
C GLY A 45 -0.86 32.09 9.20
N LEU A 46 -1.55 33.21 9.39
CA LEU A 46 -2.72 33.56 8.59
C LEU A 46 -2.38 33.75 7.10
N LYS A 47 -1.27 34.40 6.79
CA LYS A 47 -0.77 34.49 5.41
C LYS A 47 -0.48 33.13 4.79
N LEU A 48 0.14 32.22 5.56
CA LEU A 48 0.43 30.86 5.10
C LEU A 48 -0.85 30.08 4.81
N THR A 49 -1.79 30.04 5.76
CA THR A 49 -3.08 29.36 5.56
C THR A 49 -3.91 29.99 4.46
N GLY A 50 -3.90 31.33 4.33
CA GLY A 50 -4.55 32.03 3.24
C GLY A 50 -3.95 31.72 1.85
N SER A 51 -2.65 31.48 1.76
CA SER A 51 -2.03 31.05 0.49
C SER A 51 -2.48 29.65 0.07
N TYR A 52 -2.73 28.75 1.01
CA TYR A 52 -3.27 27.41 0.71
C TYR A 52 -4.74 27.44 0.27
N LEU A 53 -5.50 28.44 0.65
CA LEU A 53 -6.90 28.60 0.21
C LEU A 53 -7.00 28.77 -1.31
N VAL A 54 -6.04 29.47 -1.91
CA VAL A 54 -6.01 29.77 -3.36
C VAL A 54 -5.05 28.84 -4.14
N SER A 55 -4.33 27.97 -3.45
CA SER A 55 -3.41 27.02 -4.09
C SER A 55 -4.17 25.86 -4.73
N LYS A 56 -3.52 25.21 -5.72
CA LYS A 56 -4.08 23.99 -6.33
C LYS A 56 -4.29 22.92 -5.27
N LYS A 57 -5.49 22.33 -5.23
CA LYS A 57 -5.81 21.22 -4.31
C LYS A 57 -4.96 19.99 -4.65
N VAL A 58 -4.39 19.37 -3.63
CA VAL A 58 -3.62 18.11 -3.73
C VAL A 58 -4.50 16.89 -3.46
N THR A 59 -5.65 17.10 -2.83
CA THR A 59 -6.58 16.04 -2.46
C THR A 59 -7.17 15.36 -3.70
N VAL A 60 -7.06 14.05 -3.76
CA VAL A 60 -7.73 13.21 -4.75
C VAL A 60 -9.21 13.09 -4.34
N GLN A 61 -10.11 13.40 -5.26
CA GLN A 61 -11.56 13.37 -5.03
C GLN A 61 -12.08 11.94 -5.30
N TYR A 62 -11.88 11.03 -4.36
CA TYR A 62 -12.46 9.70 -4.46
C TYR A 62 -13.98 9.75 -4.21
N PRO A 63 -14.84 9.05 -4.98
CA PRO A 63 -14.52 8.03 -5.98
C PRO A 63 -14.36 8.55 -7.43
N GLU A 64 -14.57 9.83 -7.70
CA GLU A 64 -14.51 10.42 -9.04
C GLU A 64 -13.10 10.35 -9.61
N GLU A 65 -12.10 10.60 -8.75
CA GLU A 65 -10.69 10.47 -9.08
C GLU A 65 -10.09 9.32 -8.29
N LYS A 66 -9.42 8.39 -8.98
CA LYS A 66 -8.75 7.25 -8.35
C LYS A 66 -7.24 7.37 -8.47
N THR A 67 -6.54 7.09 -7.38
CA THR A 67 -5.08 6.98 -7.40
C THR A 67 -4.66 5.71 -8.15
N PRO A 68 -3.69 5.79 -9.08
CA PRO A 68 -3.19 4.59 -9.76
C PRO A 68 -2.55 3.63 -8.77
N GLN A 69 -3.00 2.38 -8.80
CA GLN A 69 -2.49 1.33 -7.91
C GLN A 69 -1.16 0.77 -8.43
N SER A 70 -0.26 0.47 -7.51
CA SER A 70 1.00 -0.20 -7.82
C SER A 70 0.76 -1.62 -8.37
N PRO A 71 1.61 -2.15 -9.26
CA PRO A 71 1.59 -3.56 -9.65
C PRO A 71 1.69 -4.54 -8.47
N ARG A 72 2.31 -4.11 -7.37
CA ARG A 72 2.49 -4.88 -6.13
C ARG A 72 1.44 -4.58 -5.08
N PHE A 73 0.29 -4.02 -5.49
CA PHE A 73 -0.79 -3.76 -4.55
C PHE A 73 -1.42 -5.07 -4.09
N ARG A 74 -1.63 -5.20 -2.80
CA ARG A 74 -2.18 -6.38 -2.15
C ARG A 74 -3.65 -6.16 -1.83
N GLY A 75 -4.52 -6.44 -2.81
CA GLY A 75 -5.97 -6.36 -2.66
C GLY A 75 -6.62 -7.74 -2.65
N LEU A 76 -7.81 -7.85 -3.21
CA LEU A 76 -8.61 -9.07 -3.19
C LEU A 76 -7.87 -10.24 -3.84
N HIS A 77 -7.92 -11.40 -3.20
CA HIS A 77 -7.32 -12.63 -3.69
C HIS A 77 -8.03 -13.16 -4.93
N ALA A 78 -7.28 -13.79 -5.82
CA ALA A 78 -7.77 -14.45 -7.00
C ALA A 78 -7.08 -15.80 -7.22
N LEU A 79 -7.81 -16.79 -7.72
CA LEU A 79 -7.26 -18.05 -8.19
C LEU A 79 -7.20 -18.03 -9.72
N ARG A 80 -6.01 -18.34 -10.25
CA ARG A 80 -5.75 -18.30 -11.70
C ARG A 80 -5.98 -19.64 -12.36
N ARG A 81 -6.29 -19.59 -13.66
CA ARG A 81 -6.35 -20.75 -14.56
C ARG A 81 -5.21 -20.75 -15.56
N TYR A 82 -4.95 -21.90 -16.13
CA TYR A 82 -4.14 -22.02 -17.33
C TYR A 82 -4.94 -21.58 -18.58
N PRO A 83 -4.28 -21.25 -19.70
CA PRO A 83 -4.98 -20.88 -20.94
C PRO A 83 -5.93 -21.97 -21.48
N ASN A 84 -5.72 -23.21 -21.07
CA ASN A 84 -6.63 -24.35 -21.40
C ASN A 84 -7.89 -24.38 -20.50
N GLY A 85 -8.07 -23.42 -19.58
CA GLY A 85 -9.20 -23.35 -18.65
C GLY A 85 -9.03 -24.18 -17.37
N GLU A 86 -7.98 -24.99 -17.25
CA GLU A 86 -7.72 -25.79 -16.07
C GLU A 86 -7.23 -24.92 -14.90
N GLU A 87 -7.62 -25.26 -13.67
CA GLU A 87 -7.16 -24.59 -12.47
C GLU A 87 -5.66 -24.82 -12.26
N ARG A 88 -4.92 -23.78 -11.93
CA ARG A 88 -3.47 -23.89 -11.64
C ARG A 88 -3.19 -24.55 -10.29
N CYS A 89 -4.16 -24.51 -9.35
CA CYS A 89 -3.96 -25.02 -8.00
C CYS A 89 -3.76 -26.52 -7.98
N ILE A 90 -2.63 -26.98 -7.47
CA ILE A 90 -2.26 -28.39 -7.31
C ILE A 90 -2.56 -28.94 -5.91
N GLY A 91 -3.17 -28.14 -5.04
CA GLY A 91 -3.55 -28.59 -3.68
C GLY A 91 -2.35 -28.90 -2.76
N CYS A 92 -1.24 -28.21 -2.91
CA CYS A 92 -0.03 -28.42 -2.08
C CYS A 92 -0.16 -27.91 -0.64
N LYS A 93 -1.17 -27.07 -0.33
CA LYS A 93 -1.45 -26.46 0.98
C LYS A 93 -0.35 -25.56 1.56
N LEU A 94 0.63 -25.15 0.78
CA LEU A 94 1.69 -24.24 1.27
C LEU A 94 1.13 -22.90 1.70
N CYS A 95 0.18 -22.33 0.94
CA CYS A 95 -0.47 -21.06 1.27
C CYS A 95 -1.30 -21.13 2.56
N GLU A 96 -1.93 -22.28 2.86
CA GLU A 96 -2.61 -22.52 4.14
C GLU A 96 -1.61 -22.57 5.30
N ALA A 97 -0.49 -23.27 5.12
CA ALA A 97 0.54 -23.46 6.14
C ALA A 97 1.30 -22.15 6.46
N VAL A 98 1.54 -21.31 5.47
CA VAL A 98 2.29 -20.04 5.65
C VAL A 98 1.41 -18.90 6.16
N CYS A 99 0.09 -19.03 6.13
CA CYS A 99 -0.83 -17.96 6.49
C CYS A 99 -0.75 -17.60 7.99
N PRO A 100 -0.24 -16.41 8.37
CA PRO A 100 -0.09 -16.04 9.77
C PRO A 100 -1.43 -15.82 10.49
N ALA A 101 -2.48 -15.50 9.73
CA ALA A 101 -3.83 -15.25 10.25
C ALA A 101 -4.72 -16.52 10.23
N LEU A 102 -4.21 -17.66 9.71
CA LEU A 102 -4.99 -18.89 9.53
C LEU A 102 -6.32 -18.63 8.81
N ALA A 103 -6.28 -17.75 7.80
CA ALA A 103 -7.46 -17.31 7.06
C ALA A 103 -7.82 -18.24 5.90
N ILE A 104 -6.94 -19.15 5.50
CA ILE A 104 -7.08 -20.03 4.35
C ILE A 104 -7.41 -21.44 4.82
N SER A 105 -8.39 -22.08 4.18
CA SER A 105 -8.79 -23.47 4.43
C SER A 105 -8.87 -24.22 3.12
N ILE A 106 -8.13 -25.33 2.99
CA ILE A 106 -8.01 -26.09 1.75
C ILE A 106 -8.33 -27.58 1.99
N GLU A 107 -9.23 -28.13 1.18
CA GLU A 107 -9.46 -29.57 1.09
C GLU A 107 -9.05 -30.07 -0.29
N THR A 108 -8.45 -31.26 -0.34
CA THR A 108 -7.88 -31.79 -1.57
C THR A 108 -8.25 -33.26 -1.73
N GLU A 109 -8.47 -33.68 -2.97
CA GLU A 109 -8.72 -35.08 -3.34
C GLU A 109 -7.72 -35.55 -4.40
N PRO A 110 -7.36 -36.86 -4.38
CA PRO A 110 -6.56 -37.48 -5.44
C PRO A 110 -7.40 -37.61 -6.70
N ARG A 111 -6.82 -37.33 -7.86
CA ARG A 111 -7.39 -37.66 -9.16
C ARG A 111 -7.02 -39.06 -9.59
N SER A 112 -7.74 -39.58 -10.61
CA SER A 112 -7.47 -40.90 -11.22
C SER A 112 -6.09 -40.97 -11.91
N ASP A 113 -5.50 -39.80 -12.26
CA ASP A 113 -4.18 -39.69 -12.87
C ASP A 113 -3.02 -39.64 -11.85
N GLY A 114 -3.32 -39.77 -10.55
CA GLY A 114 -2.34 -39.69 -9.46
C GLY A 114 -2.00 -38.28 -9.03
N THR A 115 -2.53 -37.25 -9.68
CA THR A 115 -2.38 -35.84 -9.25
C THR A 115 -3.38 -35.48 -8.17
N ARG A 116 -3.20 -34.33 -7.51
CA ARG A 116 -4.17 -33.81 -6.55
C ARG A 116 -4.95 -32.64 -7.14
N ARG A 117 -6.20 -32.49 -6.68
CA ARG A 117 -7.05 -31.34 -6.98
C ARG A 117 -7.64 -30.76 -5.70
N THR A 118 -7.79 -29.46 -5.66
CA THR A 118 -8.54 -28.79 -4.61
C THR A 118 -10.03 -28.96 -4.84
N THR A 119 -10.72 -29.51 -3.84
CA THR A 119 -12.19 -29.56 -3.81
C THR A 119 -12.75 -28.33 -3.13
N LYS A 120 -12.10 -27.88 -2.07
CA LYS A 120 -12.47 -26.68 -1.33
C LYS A 120 -11.26 -25.75 -1.18
N TYR A 121 -11.48 -24.46 -1.36
CA TYR A 121 -10.49 -23.42 -1.16
C TYR A 121 -11.21 -22.15 -0.68
N ASP A 122 -11.19 -21.93 0.61
CA ASP A 122 -11.90 -20.80 1.23
C ASP A 122 -10.90 -19.85 1.87
N ILE A 123 -11.16 -18.56 1.71
CA ILE A 123 -10.42 -17.48 2.37
C ILE A 123 -11.39 -16.63 3.19
N ASP A 124 -11.14 -16.54 4.47
CA ASP A 124 -11.86 -15.63 5.35
C ASP A 124 -11.18 -14.25 5.34
N LEU A 125 -11.74 -13.32 4.55
CA LEU A 125 -11.20 -11.97 4.41
C LEU A 125 -11.32 -11.15 5.71
N THR A 126 -12.16 -11.57 6.65
CA THR A 126 -12.24 -10.90 7.96
C THR A 126 -11.04 -11.19 8.86
N LYS A 127 -10.33 -12.29 8.61
CA LYS A 127 -9.10 -12.67 9.29
C LYS A 127 -7.86 -12.28 8.50
N CYS A 128 -7.97 -12.23 7.17
CA CYS A 128 -6.85 -11.96 6.29
C CYS A 128 -6.24 -10.58 6.55
N ILE A 129 -4.91 -10.51 6.64
CA ILE A 129 -4.15 -9.26 6.82
C ILE A 129 -3.49 -8.78 5.53
N PHE A 130 -3.77 -9.42 4.39
CA PHE A 130 -3.23 -9.06 3.07
C PHE A 130 -1.69 -8.96 3.04
N CYS A 131 -1.02 -9.92 3.67
CA CYS A 131 0.44 -9.95 3.78
C CYS A 131 1.16 -10.46 2.52
N GLY A 132 0.45 -11.12 1.59
CA GLY A 132 0.98 -11.66 0.34
C GLY A 132 1.78 -12.97 0.47
N PHE A 133 1.97 -13.53 1.66
CA PHE A 133 2.75 -14.77 1.84
C PHE A 133 2.14 -15.97 1.11
N CYS A 134 0.83 -16.00 0.94
CA CYS A 134 0.16 -17.04 0.16
C CYS A 134 0.54 -16.99 -1.32
N GLU A 135 0.68 -15.79 -1.89
CA GLU A 135 1.15 -15.59 -3.27
C GLU A 135 2.63 -15.97 -3.41
N GLU A 136 3.48 -15.51 -2.49
CA GLU A 136 4.92 -15.79 -2.51
C GLU A 136 5.25 -17.28 -2.34
N SER A 137 4.45 -18.02 -1.56
CA SER A 137 4.64 -19.44 -1.32
C SER A 137 4.09 -20.35 -2.42
N CYS A 138 3.33 -19.81 -3.38
CA CYS A 138 2.67 -20.62 -4.40
C CYS A 138 3.62 -21.02 -5.54
N PRO A 139 3.95 -22.31 -5.71
CA PRO A 139 4.93 -22.75 -6.71
C PRO A 139 4.41 -22.66 -8.16
N VAL A 140 3.10 -22.48 -8.34
CA VAL A 140 2.43 -22.48 -9.66
C VAL A 140 1.73 -21.16 -9.97
N ASP A 141 1.95 -20.11 -9.18
CA ASP A 141 1.26 -18.80 -9.29
C ASP A 141 -0.25 -18.95 -9.43
N SER A 142 -0.86 -19.83 -8.62
CA SER A 142 -2.30 -20.06 -8.63
C SER A 142 -3.05 -19.01 -7.84
N ILE A 143 -2.63 -18.79 -6.57
CA ILE A 143 -3.16 -17.72 -5.72
C ILE A 143 -2.35 -16.47 -5.93
N VAL A 144 -3.04 -15.34 -6.18
CA VAL A 144 -2.43 -14.02 -6.36
C VAL A 144 -3.29 -12.97 -5.68
N GLU A 145 -2.70 -11.86 -5.30
CA GLU A 145 -3.40 -10.68 -4.84
C GLU A 145 -3.58 -9.69 -6.00
N THR A 146 -4.80 -9.16 -6.16
CA THR A 146 -5.14 -8.25 -7.25
C THR A 146 -5.11 -6.79 -6.79
N ARG A 147 -5.27 -5.86 -7.75
CA ARG A 147 -5.43 -4.44 -7.41
C ARG A 147 -6.86 -4.09 -6.97
N HIS A 148 -7.78 -5.06 -6.97
CA HIS A 148 -9.16 -4.82 -6.59
C HIS A 148 -9.28 -4.75 -5.06
N PHE A 149 -9.78 -3.62 -4.55
CA PHE A 149 -10.00 -3.39 -3.11
C PHE A 149 -11.39 -2.84 -2.80
N GLU A 150 -12.17 -2.52 -3.84
CA GLU A 150 -13.50 -1.94 -3.71
C GLU A 150 -14.55 -3.04 -3.55
N TYR A 151 -14.57 -3.69 -2.40
CA TYR A 151 -15.56 -4.70 -2.04
C TYR A 151 -15.97 -4.49 -0.58
N HIS A 152 -17.18 -4.92 -0.23
CA HIS A 152 -17.70 -4.84 1.13
C HIS A 152 -18.65 -6.00 1.40
N GLY A 153 -18.92 -6.26 2.66
CA GLY A 153 -19.92 -7.20 3.12
C GLY A 153 -20.84 -6.53 4.13
N GLU A 154 -22.13 -6.76 4.05
CA GLU A 154 -23.12 -6.25 5.01
C GLU A 154 -23.35 -7.20 6.17
N LYS A 155 -23.15 -8.48 5.95
CA LYS A 155 -23.39 -9.55 6.92
C LYS A 155 -22.12 -10.34 7.20
N ARG A 156 -22.07 -10.92 8.38
CA ARG A 156 -21.01 -11.87 8.73
C ARG A 156 -21.08 -13.09 7.80
N GLY A 157 -20.01 -13.38 7.11
CA GLY A 157 -19.90 -14.45 6.12
C GLY A 157 -19.86 -13.97 4.66
N ASP A 158 -20.33 -12.76 4.35
CA ASP A 158 -20.25 -12.21 2.99
C ASP A 158 -18.79 -12.07 2.50
N LEU A 159 -17.86 -11.94 3.45
CA LEU A 159 -16.42 -11.86 3.21
C LEU A 159 -15.71 -13.23 3.30
N LEU A 160 -16.45 -14.32 3.34
CA LEU A 160 -15.90 -15.64 3.17
C LEU A 160 -15.88 -15.98 1.67
N MET A 161 -14.72 -15.83 1.06
CA MET A 161 -14.53 -16.11 -0.36
C MET A 161 -14.36 -17.62 -0.59
N THR A 162 -15.27 -18.18 -1.37
CA THR A 162 -15.18 -19.58 -1.78
C THR A 162 -14.27 -19.77 -2.99
N LYS A 163 -13.89 -21.01 -3.27
CA LYS A 163 -13.13 -21.35 -4.47
C LYS A 163 -13.73 -20.80 -5.75
N ALA A 164 -15.07 -20.87 -5.88
CA ALA A 164 -15.78 -20.38 -7.07
C ALA A 164 -15.65 -18.87 -7.22
N ASP A 165 -15.79 -18.13 -6.13
CA ASP A 165 -15.66 -16.67 -6.11
C ASP A 165 -14.23 -16.24 -6.48
N LEU A 166 -13.23 -16.91 -5.88
CA LEU A 166 -11.82 -16.63 -6.16
C LEU A 166 -11.43 -16.90 -7.62
N LEU A 167 -11.98 -17.95 -8.22
CA LEU A 167 -11.79 -18.25 -9.64
C LEU A 167 -12.50 -17.21 -10.53
N ALA A 168 -13.71 -16.79 -10.16
CA ALA A 168 -14.44 -15.75 -10.90
C ALA A 168 -13.68 -14.41 -10.88
N VAL A 169 -13.08 -14.05 -9.75
CA VAL A 169 -12.20 -12.87 -9.68
C VAL A 169 -10.97 -13.05 -10.57
N GLY A 170 -10.35 -14.23 -10.56
CA GLY A 170 -9.21 -14.56 -11.41
C GLY A 170 -9.54 -14.45 -12.89
N ASP A 171 -10.63 -15.06 -13.32
CA ASP A 171 -11.08 -15.02 -14.72
C ASP A 171 -11.36 -13.58 -15.19
N LYS A 172 -11.89 -12.72 -14.32
CA LYS A 172 -12.15 -11.30 -14.61
C LYS A 172 -10.89 -10.45 -14.68
N MET A 173 -9.88 -10.76 -13.89
CA MET A 173 -8.69 -9.91 -13.71
C MET A 173 -7.43 -10.49 -14.36
N GLU A 174 -7.52 -11.62 -15.07
CA GLU A 174 -6.34 -12.34 -15.59
C GLU A 174 -5.45 -11.47 -16.49
N ASP A 175 -6.04 -10.64 -17.36
CA ASP A 175 -5.29 -9.76 -18.25
C ASP A 175 -4.40 -8.78 -17.46
N GLN A 176 -4.95 -8.20 -16.40
CA GLN A 176 -4.22 -7.28 -15.53
C GLN A 176 -3.16 -8.02 -14.71
N ILE A 177 -3.51 -9.17 -14.14
CA ILE A 177 -2.58 -10.02 -13.37
C ILE A 177 -1.39 -10.42 -14.25
N ALA A 178 -1.63 -10.81 -15.50
CA ALA A 178 -0.57 -11.20 -16.43
C ALA A 178 0.37 -10.03 -16.76
N LEU A 179 -0.16 -8.82 -16.95
CA LEU A 179 0.63 -7.61 -17.15
C LEU A 179 1.47 -7.26 -15.91
N ASP A 180 0.90 -7.35 -14.72
CA ASP A 180 1.58 -7.08 -13.46
C ASP A 180 2.71 -8.08 -13.21
N LYS A 181 2.46 -9.37 -13.40
CA LYS A 181 3.48 -10.43 -13.30
C LYS A 181 4.62 -10.23 -14.31
N LYS A 182 4.30 -9.80 -15.54
CA LYS A 182 5.32 -9.49 -16.56
C LYS A 182 6.18 -8.28 -16.15
N SER A 183 5.57 -7.25 -15.58
CA SER A 183 6.31 -6.07 -15.11
C SER A 183 7.22 -6.37 -13.93
N GLU A 184 6.87 -7.36 -13.10
CA GLU A 184 7.63 -7.78 -11.93
C GLU A 184 8.71 -8.84 -12.23
N ALA A 185 8.67 -9.48 -13.39
CA ALA A 185 9.58 -10.57 -13.73
C ALA A 185 11.08 -10.21 -13.63
N SER A 186 11.42 -8.91 -13.74
CA SER A 186 12.80 -8.42 -13.57
C SER A 186 13.27 -8.33 -12.12
N PHE A 187 12.34 -8.48 -11.14
CA PHE A 187 12.62 -8.34 -9.70
C PHE A 187 12.46 -9.65 -8.91
N ARG A 188 12.05 -10.74 -9.58
CA ARG A 188 11.88 -12.09 -9.00
C ARG A 188 13.02 -13.01 -9.34
#